data_174fed24edb00124f14b2c0573214697
#
_entry.id   174fed24edb00124f14b2c0573214697
#
_cell.length_a   1.000
_cell.length_b   1.000
_cell.length_c   1.000
_cell.angle_alpha   90.00
_cell.angle_beta   90.00
_cell.angle_gamma   90.00
#
_symmetry.space_group_name_H-M   'P 1'
#
loop_
_entity.id
_entity.type
_entity.pdbx_description
1 polymer ?
#
loop_
_entity_poly.entity_id
_entity_poly.type
_entity_poly.pdbx_seq_one_letter_code
_entity_poly.pdbx_strand_id
1 'polypeptide(L)'
;MFDKQQRKLKRSARLISVLSKYGFKDMIARMGKKPEESSVQSDEIISKGTVYERIRLVLEELGPTFVKLGQTFSNREDLLPPELIQELQKLQDRVEVVDMNVNEILENEFNISVKEHFSEIVAKPLATASIAQVYKATLMTGEEVILKIKKPDVLSIIEDDLLLIKDLVKLISTYSEIGSKLNLKQAIATFEKSLLEEVSLVNERNNIKQ
;
A
#
# COMPACT_ATOMS: atom_id res chain seq x y z
N MET A 1 -7.22 -18.68 -10.27
CA MET A 1 -6.03 -19.21 -9.63
C MET A 1 -4.74 -18.75 -10.29
N PHE A 2 -4.62 -18.82 -11.61
CA PHE A 2 -3.46 -18.34 -12.40
C PHE A 2 -3.16 -16.84 -12.20
N ASP A 3 -4.17 -16.00 -12.14
CA ASP A 3 -4.02 -14.54 -12.02
C ASP A 3 -3.39 -14.12 -10.68
N LYS A 4 -3.78 -14.72 -9.56
CA LYS A 4 -3.20 -14.44 -8.23
C LYS A 4 -1.71 -14.80 -8.16
N GLN A 5 -1.32 -15.91 -8.81
CA GLN A 5 0.07 -16.35 -8.81
C GLN A 5 0.95 -15.44 -9.68
N GLN A 6 0.43 -14.97 -10.81
CA GLN A 6 1.12 -13.99 -11.67
C GLN A 6 1.28 -12.64 -10.97
N ARG A 7 0.25 -12.13 -10.29
CA ARG A 7 0.32 -10.89 -9.51
C ARG A 7 1.39 -10.98 -8.43
N LYS A 8 1.37 -12.06 -7.63
CA LYS A 8 2.39 -12.30 -6.60
C LYS A 8 3.80 -12.34 -7.17
N LEU A 9 4.00 -12.96 -8.33
CA LEU A 9 5.31 -13.03 -8.98
C LEU A 9 5.78 -11.64 -9.43
N LYS A 10 4.91 -10.87 -10.12
CA LYS A 10 5.22 -9.49 -10.53
C LYS A 10 5.54 -8.60 -9.33
N ARG A 11 4.79 -8.72 -8.24
CA ARG A 11 4.98 -7.93 -7.03
C ARG A 11 6.30 -8.29 -6.33
N SER A 12 6.64 -9.59 -6.25
CA SER A 12 7.92 -10.05 -5.72
C SER A 12 9.10 -9.58 -6.58
N ALA A 13 8.97 -9.60 -7.91
CA ALA A 13 9.99 -9.09 -8.82
C ALA A 13 10.21 -7.58 -8.62
N ARG A 14 9.14 -6.79 -8.48
CA ARG A 14 9.23 -5.36 -8.17
C ARG A 14 9.95 -5.11 -6.84
N LEU A 15 9.62 -5.86 -5.78
CA LEU A 15 10.29 -5.75 -4.49
C LEU A 15 11.80 -5.99 -4.62
N ILE A 16 12.20 -7.05 -5.33
CA ILE A 16 13.60 -7.39 -5.57
C ILE A 16 14.31 -6.26 -6.36
N SER A 17 13.67 -5.75 -7.40
CA SER A 17 14.18 -4.65 -8.20
C SER A 17 14.42 -3.39 -7.36
N VAL A 18 13.43 -2.97 -6.58
CA VAL A 18 13.53 -1.79 -5.71
C VAL A 18 14.62 -1.98 -4.66
N LEU A 19 14.66 -3.12 -3.96
CA LEU A 19 15.72 -3.42 -2.99
C LEU A 19 17.10 -3.39 -3.62
N SER A 20 17.27 -3.95 -4.83
CA SER A 20 18.54 -3.93 -5.57
C SER A 20 18.98 -2.52 -5.92
N LYS A 21 18.06 -1.67 -6.39
CA LYS A 21 18.27 -0.26 -6.73
C LYS A 21 18.80 0.54 -5.54
N TYR A 22 18.31 0.27 -4.34
CA TYR A 22 18.72 0.94 -3.11
C TYR A 22 19.87 0.23 -2.37
N GLY A 23 20.57 -0.70 -3.01
CA GLY A 23 21.80 -1.32 -2.49
C GLY A 23 21.60 -2.41 -1.45
N PHE A 24 20.41 -3.06 -1.41
CA PHE A 24 20.12 -4.17 -0.50
C PHE A 24 20.35 -5.56 -1.14
N LYS A 25 21.30 -5.68 -2.07
CA LYS A 25 21.59 -6.93 -2.81
C LYS A 25 21.94 -8.11 -1.89
N ASP A 26 22.70 -7.87 -0.82
CA ASP A 26 23.10 -8.92 0.12
C ASP A 26 21.88 -9.47 0.88
N MET A 27 20.90 -8.62 1.19
CA MET A 27 19.63 -9.05 1.78
C MET A 27 18.84 -9.93 0.82
N ILE A 28 18.83 -9.60 -0.47
CA ILE A 28 18.16 -10.38 -1.51
C ILE A 28 18.84 -11.75 -1.68
N ALA A 29 20.17 -11.81 -1.68
CA ALA A 29 20.92 -13.05 -1.81
C ALA A 29 20.57 -14.03 -0.67
N ARG A 30 20.39 -13.53 0.55
CA ARG A 30 19.94 -14.32 1.71
C ARG A 30 18.51 -14.84 1.61
N MET A 31 17.67 -14.21 0.75
CA MET A 31 16.32 -14.71 0.45
C MET A 31 16.31 -15.98 -0.43
N GLY A 32 17.47 -16.52 -0.80
CA GLY A 32 17.60 -17.70 -1.65
C GLY A 32 17.12 -17.49 -3.09
N LYS A 33 16.86 -16.26 -3.49
CA LYS A 33 16.56 -15.88 -4.87
C LYS A 33 17.86 -15.36 -5.47
N LYS A 34 18.46 -16.12 -6.40
CA LYS A 34 19.53 -15.57 -7.25
C LYS A 34 18.93 -14.35 -7.95
N PRO A 35 19.62 -13.19 -7.94
CA PRO A 35 19.23 -12.10 -8.83
C PRO A 35 19.32 -12.71 -10.25
N GLU A 36 18.19 -12.88 -10.91
CA GLU A 36 18.23 -13.13 -12.33
C GLU A 36 19.01 -11.96 -12.92
N GLU A 37 19.99 -12.25 -13.76
CA GLU A 37 20.64 -11.31 -14.66
C GLU A 37 19.63 -10.87 -15.73
N SER A 38 18.42 -10.53 -15.32
CA SER A 38 17.47 -9.87 -16.16
C SER A 38 17.91 -8.41 -16.25
N SER A 39 18.60 -8.09 -17.34
CA SER A 39 18.75 -6.80 -18.02
C SER A 39 18.00 -5.60 -17.34
N VAL A 40 18.25 -5.39 -16.05
CA VAL A 40 18.07 -4.08 -15.46
C VAL A 40 19.26 -3.31 -15.99
N GLN A 41 19.02 -2.55 -17.07
CA GLN A 41 19.91 -1.47 -17.46
C GLN A 41 20.34 -0.81 -16.16
N SER A 42 21.63 -0.62 -16.02
CA SER A 42 22.31 -0.05 -14.86
C SER A 42 21.78 1.35 -14.52
N ASP A 43 20.55 1.39 -14.03
CA ASP A 43 20.05 2.54 -13.29
C ASP A 43 20.97 2.67 -12.08
N GLU A 44 21.65 3.79 -11.96
CA GLU A 44 22.65 4.09 -10.96
C GLU A 44 22.19 3.57 -9.60
N ILE A 45 22.97 2.67 -9.02
CA ILE A 45 22.71 2.19 -7.65
C ILE A 45 22.71 3.42 -6.76
N ILE A 46 21.54 3.78 -6.26
CA ILE A 46 21.39 4.91 -5.33
C ILE A 46 21.92 4.44 -3.97
N SER A 47 23.25 4.40 -3.86
CA SER A 47 23.96 4.07 -2.63
C SER A 47 24.30 5.32 -1.79
N LYS A 48 23.91 6.51 -2.28
CA LYS A 48 24.09 7.78 -1.56
C LYS A 48 23.05 7.89 -0.46
N GLY A 49 23.47 8.21 0.75
CA GLY A 49 22.62 8.35 1.93
C GLY A 49 22.81 7.27 2.99
N THR A 50 22.22 7.46 4.14
CA THR A 50 22.24 6.49 5.24
C THR A 50 21.42 5.25 4.91
N VAL A 51 21.67 4.13 5.60
CA VAL A 51 20.83 2.93 5.45
C VAL A 51 19.36 3.23 5.77
N TYR A 52 19.09 4.11 6.73
CA TYR A 52 17.74 4.47 7.13
C TYR A 52 17.01 5.32 6.07
N GLU A 53 17.73 6.26 5.45
CA GLU A 53 17.18 7.03 4.32
C GLU A 53 16.83 6.11 3.14
N ARG A 54 17.71 5.14 2.81
CA ARG A 54 17.46 4.17 1.75
C ARG A 54 16.24 3.28 2.05
N ILE A 55 16.04 2.89 3.33
CA ILE A 55 14.83 2.16 3.75
C ILE A 55 13.58 3.00 3.48
N ARG A 56 13.57 4.28 3.86
CA ARG A 56 12.46 5.19 3.57
C ARG A 56 12.15 5.25 2.08
N LEU A 57 13.18 5.47 1.26
CA LEU A 57 13.02 5.55 -0.20
C LEU A 57 12.48 4.24 -0.81
N VAL A 58 12.89 3.09 -0.29
CA VAL A 58 12.31 1.78 -0.67
C VAL A 58 10.82 1.73 -0.37
N LEU A 59 10.40 2.16 0.83
CA LEU A 59 8.98 2.16 1.21
C LEU A 59 8.15 3.09 0.32
N GLU A 60 8.67 4.29 0.01
CA GLU A 60 8.03 5.25 -0.90
C GLU A 60 7.86 4.65 -2.30
N GLU A 61 8.89 4.01 -2.86
CA GLU A 61 8.84 3.43 -4.21
C GLU A 61 7.97 2.19 -4.31
N LEU A 62 7.86 1.40 -3.23
CA LEU A 62 6.99 0.22 -3.19
C LEU A 62 5.51 0.58 -3.16
N GLY A 63 5.18 1.76 -2.66
CA GLY A 63 3.84 2.35 -2.76
C GLY A 63 3.04 2.37 -1.45
N PRO A 64 1.73 2.67 -1.54
CA PRO A 64 0.90 3.10 -0.40
C PRO A 64 0.89 2.14 0.80
N THR A 65 0.81 0.84 0.58
CA THR A 65 0.83 -0.17 1.65
C THR A 65 2.13 -0.09 2.48
N PHE A 66 3.27 0.07 1.80
CA PHE A 66 4.57 0.16 2.44
C PHE A 66 4.80 1.53 3.11
N VAL A 67 4.31 2.61 2.50
CA VAL A 67 4.30 3.94 3.13
C VAL A 67 3.49 3.89 4.43
N LYS A 68 2.30 3.32 4.40
CA LYS A 68 1.43 3.16 5.58
C LYS A 68 2.10 2.31 6.67
N LEU A 69 2.79 1.24 6.26
CA LEU A 69 3.61 0.43 7.16
C LEU A 69 4.65 1.30 7.87
N GLY A 70 5.45 2.07 7.12
CA GLY A 70 6.47 2.96 7.67
C GLY A 70 5.89 4.01 8.61
N GLN A 71 4.77 4.65 8.24
CA GLN A 71 4.07 5.61 9.09
C GLN A 71 3.59 4.98 10.41
N THR A 72 3.06 3.75 10.36
CA THR A 72 2.63 3.02 11.57
C THR A 72 3.83 2.72 12.47
N PHE A 73 4.96 2.34 11.90
CA PHE A 73 6.17 2.01 12.65
C PHE A 73 6.95 3.24 13.11
N SER A 74 6.73 4.43 12.53
CA SER A 74 7.38 5.68 12.96
C SER A 74 7.03 6.10 14.39
N ASN A 75 6.02 5.50 14.99
CA ASN A 75 5.61 5.72 16.38
C ASN A 75 6.04 4.58 17.33
N ARG A 76 6.87 3.64 16.86
CA ARG A 76 7.25 2.43 17.61
C ARG A 76 8.71 2.53 18.06
N GLU A 77 8.97 3.43 19.02
CA GLU A 77 10.28 3.62 19.64
C GLU A 77 10.79 2.37 20.40
N ASP A 78 9.87 1.49 20.76
CA ASP A 78 10.16 0.19 21.37
C ASP A 78 10.74 -0.83 20.37
N LEU A 79 10.55 -0.63 19.07
CA LEU A 79 10.94 -1.57 18.03
C LEU A 79 12.09 -1.07 17.13
N LEU A 80 12.22 0.23 16.94
CA LEU A 80 13.10 0.79 15.92
C LEU A 80 14.10 1.80 16.48
N PRO A 81 15.31 1.89 15.88
CA PRO A 81 16.29 2.91 16.22
C PRO A 81 15.74 4.33 15.96
N PRO A 82 16.12 5.33 16.79
CA PRO A 82 15.66 6.71 16.62
C PRO A 82 15.92 7.31 15.24
N GLU A 83 17.04 6.96 14.62
CA GLU A 83 17.43 7.45 13.30
C GLU A 83 16.50 6.92 12.20
N LEU A 84 16.05 5.66 12.32
CA LEU A 84 15.06 5.09 11.39
C LEU A 84 13.69 5.74 11.61
N ILE A 85 13.28 5.96 12.85
CA ILE A 85 12.02 6.65 13.18
C ILE A 85 11.99 8.05 12.55
N GLN A 86 13.07 8.83 12.67
CA GLN A 86 13.16 10.15 12.04
C GLN A 86 13.00 10.10 10.52
N GLU A 87 13.55 9.08 9.87
CA GLU A 87 13.33 8.91 8.42
C GLU A 87 11.90 8.49 8.11
N LEU A 88 11.31 7.55 8.87
CA LEU A 88 9.94 7.11 8.64
C LEU A 88 8.90 8.22 8.88
N GLN A 89 9.16 9.16 9.77
CA GLN A 89 8.31 10.35 10.00
C GLN A 89 8.24 11.28 8.79
N LYS A 90 9.19 11.19 7.86
CA LYS A 90 9.19 11.95 6.60
C LYS A 90 8.28 11.34 5.52
N LEU A 91 7.79 10.11 5.74
CA LEU A 91 6.93 9.43 4.79
C LEU A 91 5.60 10.18 4.63
N GLN A 92 5.29 10.56 3.40
CA GLN A 92 4.04 11.22 3.05
C GLN A 92 3.27 10.35 2.06
N ASP A 93 1.96 10.30 2.22
CA ASP A 93 1.09 9.64 1.25
C ASP A 93 1.10 10.45 -0.05
N ARG A 94 1.81 9.96 -1.05
CA ARG A 94 1.67 10.47 -2.42
C ARG A 94 0.44 9.84 -3.03
N VAL A 95 -0.65 10.59 -3.03
CA VAL A 95 -1.93 10.10 -3.49
C VAL A 95 -2.16 10.56 -4.93
N GLU A 96 -2.01 9.64 -5.88
CA GLU A 96 -2.30 9.90 -7.28
C GLU A 96 -3.79 9.74 -7.56
N VAL A 97 -4.31 10.66 -8.39
CA VAL A 97 -5.64 10.51 -8.97
C VAL A 97 -5.58 9.37 -9.98
N VAL A 98 -6.42 8.37 -9.78
CA VAL A 98 -6.60 7.27 -10.73
C VAL A 98 -7.80 7.58 -11.60
N ASP A 99 -7.68 7.42 -12.91
CA ASP A 99 -8.82 7.51 -13.81
C ASP A 99 -9.75 6.31 -13.58
N MET A 100 -10.99 6.58 -13.21
CA MET A 100 -11.99 5.55 -12.88
C MET A 100 -13.31 5.87 -13.55
N ASN A 101 -13.91 4.86 -14.18
CA ASN A 101 -15.28 4.95 -14.66
C ASN A 101 -16.25 4.76 -13.49
N VAL A 102 -16.58 5.88 -12.83
CA VAL A 102 -17.46 5.89 -11.64
C VAL A 102 -18.82 5.27 -11.93
N ASN A 103 -19.38 5.55 -13.11
CA ASN A 103 -20.70 5.02 -13.50
C ASN A 103 -20.65 3.49 -13.57
N GLU A 104 -19.67 2.93 -14.27
CA GLU A 104 -19.51 1.49 -14.41
C GLU A 104 -19.29 0.80 -13.05
N ILE A 105 -18.51 1.41 -12.17
CA ILE A 105 -18.29 0.88 -10.81
C ILE A 105 -19.60 0.83 -10.04
N LEU A 106 -20.41 1.90 -10.08
CA LEU A 106 -21.69 1.95 -9.37
C LEU A 106 -22.71 0.96 -9.95
N GLU A 107 -22.78 0.87 -11.26
CA GLU A 107 -23.69 -0.07 -11.95
C GLU A 107 -23.34 -1.52 -11.61
N ASN A 108 -22.05 -1.87 -11.59
CA ASN A 108 -21.59 -3.22 -11.27
C ASN A 108 -21.74 -3.58 -9.78
N GLU A 109 -21.45 -2.63 -8.87
CA GLU A 109 -21.47 -2.90 -7.43
C GLU A 109 -22.90 -2.98 -6.87
N PHE A 110 -23.79 -2.11 -7.34
CA PHE A 110 -25.16 -2.01 -6.82
C PHE A 110 -26.22 -2.62 -7.74
N ASN A 111 -25.84 -3.05 -8.94
CA ASN A 111 -26.75 -3.54 -9.97
C ASN A 111 -27.91 -2.54 -10.25
N ILE A 112 -27.56 -1.25 -10.36
CA ILE A 112 -28.49 -0.14 -10.60
C ILE A 112 -28.17 0.56 -11.92
N SER A 113 -29.14 1.24 -12.49
CA SER A 113 -28.89 2.23 -13.56
C SER A 113 -28.49 3.57 -12.92
N VAL A 114 -27.26 4.03 -13.16
CA VAL A 114 -26.79 5.33 -12.62
C VAL A 114 -27.72 6.47 -13.03
N LYS A 115 -28.23 6.47 -14.25
CA LYS A 115 -29.11 7.51 -14.79
C LYS A 115 -30.49 7.60 -14.09
N GLU A 116 -30.94 6.52 -13.43
CA GLU A 116 -32.18 6.50 -12.68
C GLU A 116 -32.04 7.06 -11.26
N HIS A 117 -30.82 7.10 -10.72
CA HIS A 117 -30.53 7.48 -9.34
C HIS A 117 -29.83 8.83 -9.25
N PHE A 118 -28.99 9.17 -10.22
CA PHE A 118 -28.18 10.38 -10.20
C PHE A 118 -28.49 11.27 -11.41
N SER A 119 -28.78 12.54 -11.15
CA SER A 119 -28.91 13.58 -12.18
C SER A 119 -27.53 14.03 -12.69
N GLU A 120 -26.51 14.00 -11.81
CA GLU A 120 -25.15 14.37 -12.14
C GLU A 120 -24.14 13.62 -11.25
N ILE A 121 -23.02 13.20 -11.82
CA ILE A 121 -21.81 12.77 -11.10
C ILE A 121 -20.65 13.57 -11.66
N VAL A 122 -19.97 14.36 -10.81
CA VAL A 122 -18.85 15.19 -11.22
C VAL A 122 -17.65 14.29 -11.53
N ALA A 123 -17.17 14.32 -12.78
CA ALA A 123 -16.12 13.40 -13.25
C ALA A 123 -14.77 13.59 -12.52
N LYS A 124 -14.47 14.82 -12.09
CA LYS A 124 -13.23 15.10 -11.35
C LYS A 124 -13.43 14.80 -9.86
N PRO A 125 -12.56 13.99 -9.23
CA PRO A 125 -12.68 13.73 -7.82
C PRO A 125 -12.50 15.01 -6.98
N LEU A 126 -13.32 15.16 -5.96
CA LEU A 126 -13.22 16.22 -4.96
C LEU A 126 -11.97 16.03 -4.08
N ALA A 127 -11.66 14.80 -3.74
CA ALA A 127 -10.50 14.41 -2.96
C ALA A 127 -10.03 13.01 -3.35
N THR A 128 -8.75 12.73 -3.08
CA THR A 128 -8.14 11.43 -3.34
C THR A 128 -7.42 10.98 -2.06
N ALA A 129 -7.69 9.75 -1.64
CA ALA A 129 -7.00 9.08 -0.55
C ALA A 129 -6.16 7.90 -1.07
N SER A 130 -5.38 7.25 -0.22
CA SER A 130 -4.52 6.11 -0.58
C SER A 130 -5.31 4.97 -1.25
N ILE A 131 -6.51 4.67 -0.75
CA ILE A 131 -7.34 3.53 -1.17
C ILE A 131 -8.64 3.90 -1.87
N ALA A 132 -9.05 5.18 -1.88
CA ALA A 132 -10.33 5.63 -2.42
C ALA A 132 -10.25 7.03 -3.03
N GLN A 133 -11.21 7.36 -3.86
CA GLN A 133 -11.47 8.70 -4.36
C GLN A 133 -12.88 9.14 -3.99
N VAL A 134 -13.05 10.42 -3.78
CA VAL A 134 -14.29 11.05 -3.34
C VAL A 134 -14.84 11.90 -4.46
N TYR A 135 -16.09 11.70 -4.83
CA TYR A 135 -16.77 12.42 -5.89
C TYR A 135 -18.01 13.12 -5.37
N LYS A 136 -18.35 14.26 -5.95
CA LYS A 136 -19.62 14.94 -5.73
C LYS A 136 -20.63 14.40 -6.73
N ALA A 137 -21.85 14.14 -6.27
CA ALA A 137 -22.96 13.72 -7.11
C ALA A 137 -24.27 14.39 -6.64
N THR A 138 -25.25 14.44 -7.53
CA THR A 138 -26.59 14.92 -7.25
C THR A 138 -27.57 13.80 -7.57
N LEU A 139 -28.43 13.46 -6.60
CA LEU A 139 -29.49 12.49 -6.79
C LEU A 139 -30.59 13.04 -7.70
N MET A 140 -31.44 12.15 -8.24
CA MET A 140 -32.63 12.56 -9.01
C MET A 140 -33.62 13.37 -8.16
N THR A 141 -33.54 13.25 -6.83
CA THR A 141 -34.33 14.07 -5.89
C THR A 141 -33.84 15.51 -5.74
N GLY A 142 -32.64 15.83 -6.30
CA GLY A 142 -31.98 17.12 -6.18
C GLY A 142 -31.02 17.24 -4.98
N GLU A 143 -30.88 16.21 -4.17
CA GLU A 143 -29.96 16.19 -3.02
C GLU A 143 -28.51 16.03 -3.48
N GLU A 144 -27.62 16.85 -2.93
CA GLU A 144 -26.17 16.69 -3.12
C GLU A 144 -25.62 15.61 -2.18
N VAL A 145 -24.86 14.68 -2.73
CA VAL A 145 -24.27 13.57 -1.99
C VAL A 145 -22.77 13.42 -2.32
N ILE A 146 -22.07 12.74 -1.43
CA ILE A 146 -20.65 12.39 -1.60
C ILE A 146 -20.54 10.88 -1.87
N LEU A 147 -19.89 10.53 -2.95
CA LEU A 147 -19.57 9.16 -3.31
C LEU A 147 -18.11 8.87 -2.97
N LYS A 148 -17.87 7.99 -2.02
CA LYS A 148 -16.53 7.48 -1.72
C LYS A 148 -16.35 6.14 -2.40
N ILE A 149 -15.48 6.11 -3.40
CA ILE A 149 -15.29 4.97 -4.29
C ILE A 149 -13.88 4.42 -4.10
N LYS A 150 -13.77 3.14 -3.83
CA LYS A 150 -12.47 2.44 -3.75
C LYS A 150 -11.78 2.44 -5.10
N LYS A 151 -10.47 2.63 -5.09
CA LYS A 151 -9.65 2.44 -6.28
C LYS A 151 -9.73 0.99 -6.75
N PRO A 152 -9.69 0.74 -8.07
CA PRO A 152 -9.69 -0.62 -8.60
C PRO A 152 -8.55 -1.46 -8.01
N ASP A 153 -8.81 -2.74 -7.81
CA ASP A 153 -7.83 -3.74 -7.34
C ASP A 153 -7.13 -3.45 -6.01
N VAL A 154 -7.50 -2.38 -5.29
CA VAL A 154 -6.81 -1.95 -4.06
C VAL A 154 -6.73 -3.06 -3.01
N LEU A 155 -7.79 -3.84 -2.83
CA LEU A 155 -7.81 -4.97 -1.89
C LEU A 155 -6.80 -6.04 -2.29
N SER A 156 -6.80 -6.44 -3.56
CA SER A 156 -5.88 -7.48 -4.04
C SER A 156 -4.42 -7.04 -3.97
N ILE A 157 -4.14 -5.75 -4.22
CA ILE A 157 -2.80 -5.17 -4.08
C ILE A 157 -2.36 -5.21 -2.61
N ILE A 158 -3.21 -4.79 -1.70
CA ILE A 158 -2.92 -4.81 -0.25
C ILE A 158 -2.68 -6.24 0.24
N GLU A 159 -3.50 -7.20 -0.16
CA GLU A 159 -3.31 -8.62 0.21
C GLU A 159 -1.96 -9.15 -0.29
N ASP A 160 -1.60 -8.87 -1.54
CA ASP A 160 -0.32 -9.29 -2.12
C ASP A 160 0.86 -8.62 -1.40
N ASP A 161 0.75 -7.32 -1.05
CA ASP A 161 1.76 -6.58 -0.29
C ASP A 161 1.92 -7.11 1.13
N LEU A 162 0.81 -7.41 1.83
CA LEU A 162 0.84 -8.00 3.17
C LEU A 162 1.56 -9.35 3.19
N LEU A 163 1.38 -10.18 2.16
CA LEU A 163 2.12 -11.44 2.03
C LEU A 163 3.62 -11.18 1.90
N LEU A 164 4.02 -10.19 1.07
CA LEU A 164 5.44 -9.82 0.92
C LEU A 164 6.03 -9.25 2.21
N ILE A 165 5.29 -8.42 2.94
CA ILE A 165 5.71 -7.88 4.23
C ILE A 165 5.92 -9.02 5.23
N LYS A 166 5.03 -10.00 5.30
CA LYS A 166 5.17 -11.18 6.16
C LYS A 166 6.40 -12.01 5.80
N ASP A 167 6.65 -12.22 4.51
CA ASP A 167 7.84 -12.94 4.03
C ASP A 167 9.13 -12.18 4.41
N LEU A 168 9.17 -10.85 4.28
CA LEU A 168 10.29 -10.00 4.70
C LEU A 168 10.52 -10.07 6.23
N VAL A 169 9.47 -9.97 7.03
CA VAL A 169 9.58 -10.06 8.50
C VAL A 169 10.08 -11.43 8.93
N LYS A 170 9.60 -12.49 8.30
CA LYS A 170 10.12 -13.84 8.56
C LYS A 170 11.62 -13.93 8.28
N LEU A 171 12.07 -13.35 7.17
CA LEU A 171 13.48 -13.31 6.80
C LEU A 171 14.30 -12.54 7.85
N ILE A 172 13.88 -11.30 8.18
CA ILE A 172 14.56 -10.46 9.18
C ILE A 172 14.64 -11.19 10.54
N SER A 173 13.54 -11.82 10.96
CA SER A 173 13.49 -12.58 12.21
C SER A 173 14.39 -13.81 12.23
N THR A 174 14.68 -14.40 11.07
CA THR A 174 15.54 -15.59 10.97
C THR A 174 17.04 -15.24 10.96
N TYR A 175 17.40 -14.11 10.32
CA TYR A 175 18.80 -13.75 10.06
C TYR A 175 19.32 -12.57 10.89
N SER A 176 18.49 -11.97 11.74
CA SER A 176 18.87 -10.84 12.61
C SER A 176 18.57 -11.14 14.06
N GLU A 177 19.57 -11.02 14.94
CA GLU A 177 19.37 -11.10 16.40
C GLU A 177 18.39 -10.02 16.90
N ILE A 178 18.37 -8.86 16.28
CA ILE A 178 17.44 -7.78 16.56
C ILE A 178 16.02 -8.22 16.16
N GLY A 179 15.84 -8.79 14.97
CA GLY A 179 14.55 -9.26 14.49
C GLY A 179 13.95 -10.40 15.32
N SER A 180 14.79 -11.25 15.95
CA SER A 180 14.33 -12.34 16.83
C SER A 180 13.86 -11.82 18.20
N LYS A 181 14.44 -10.73 18.71
CA LYS A 181 14.09 -10.10 20.00
C LYS A 181 12.87 -9.20 19.90
N LEU A 182 12.63 -8.61 18.73
CA LEU A 182 11.49 -7.74 18.47
C LEU A 182 10.26 -8.58 18.11
N ASN A 183 9.13 -8.31 18.73
CA ASN A 183 7.88 -9.00 18.41
C ASN A 183 7.26 -8.49 17.09
N LEU A 184 8.10 -8.49 16.01
CA LEU A 184 7.73 -7.98 14.70
C LEU A 184 6.51 -8.70 14.10
N LYS A 185 6.37 -10.00 14.37
CA LYS A 185 5.20 -10.77 13.89
C LYS A 185 3.90 -10.22 14.45
N GLN A 186 3.87 -9.91 15.74
CA GLN A 186 2.68 -9.34 16.37
C GLN A 186 2.42 -7.90 15.89
N ALA A 187 3.47 -7.10 15.72
CA ALA A 187 3.35 -5.75 15.18
C ALA A 187 2.76 -5.74 13.76
N ILE A 188 3.21 -6.67 12.89
CA ILE A 188 2.65 -6.83 11.55
C ILE A 188 1.21 -7.36 11.59
N ALA A 189 0.87 -8.27 12.49
CA ALA A 189 -0.52 -8.74 12.63
C ALA A 189 -1.47 -7.59 13.04
N THR A 190 -1.02 -6.72 13.94
CA THR A 190 -1.78 -5.52 14.33
C THR A 190 -1.91 -4.54 13.17
N PHE A 191 -0.83 -4.30 12.43
CA PHE A 191 -0.84 -3.46 11.22
C PHE A 191 -1.82 -4.00 10.16
N GLU A 192 -1.75 -5.30 9.86
CA GLU A 192 -2.65 -5.95 8.91
C GLU A 192 -4.12 -5.73 9.29
N LYS A 193 -4.46 -5.96 10.57
CA LYS A 193 -5.82 -5.75 11.07
C LYS A 193 -6.26 -4.30 10.87
N SER A 194 -5.45 -3.35 11.29
CA SER A 194 -5.76 -1.91 11.16
C SER A 194 -5.91 -1.48 9.69
N LEU A 195 -5.03 -1.98 8.80
CA LEU A 195 -5.08 -1.67 7.37
C LEU A 195 -6.35 -2.24 6.71
N LEU A 196 -6.73 -3.48 7.04
CA LEU A 196 -7.93 -4.11 6.49
C LEU A 196 -9.21 -3.45 7.03
N GLU A 197 -9.21 -2.98 8.28
CA GLU A 197 -10.31 -2.18 8.85
C GLU A 197 -10.45 -0.83 8.13
N GLU A 198 -9.34 -0.15 7.82
CA GLU A 198 -9.35 1.12 7.07
C GLU A 198 -9.89 0.94 5.64
N VAL A 199 -9.62 -0.21 5.02
CA VAL A 199 -10.13 -0.53 3.67
C VAL A 199 -11.62 -0.88 3.70
N SER A 200 -12.20 -1.19 4.85
CA SER A 200 -13.61 -1.56 4.98
C SER A 200 -14.51 -0.31 5.03
N LEU A 201 -15.10 0.07 3.89
CA LEU A 201 -16.09 1.16 3.84
C LEU A 201 -17.36 0.87 4.68
N VAL A 202 -17.61 -0.39 5.00
CA VAL A 202 -18.72 -0.80 5.88
C VAL A 202 -18.50 -0.31 7.30
N ASN A 203 -17.29 -0.42 7.81
CA ASN A 203 -16.93 0.07 9.14
C ASN A 203 -17.02 1.60 9.20
N GLU A 204 -16.60 2.31 8.16
CA GLU A 204 -16.68 3.76 8.08
C GLU A 204 -18.14 4.25 8.09
N ARG A 205 -19.04 3.60 7.34
CA ARG A 205 -20.48 3.90 7.37
C ARG A 205 -21.07 3.75 8.78
N ASN A 206 -20.62 2.76 9.55
CA ASN A 206 -21.12 2.53 10.90
C ASN A 206 -20.61 3.61 11.88
N ASN A 207 -19.40 4.13 11.67
CA ASN A 207 -18.84 5.21 12.48
C ASN A 207 -19.50 6.58 12.24
N ILE A 208 -20.01 6.82 11.03
CA ILE A 208 -20.74 8.07 10.70
C ILE A 208 -22.15 8.13 11.35
N LYS A 209 -22.70 6.97 11.73
CA LYS A 209 -24.04 6.89 12.37
C LYS A 209 -24.02 7.10 13.88
N GLN A 210 -22.85 7.28 14.50
CA GLN A 210 -22.69 7.65 15.91
C GLN A 210 -22.53 9.16 16.05
#